data_d2f2f07d5fc42b9968df889bf33408be
#
_entry.id   d2f2f07d5fc42b9968df889bf33408be
#
_cell.length_a   1.000
_cell.length_b   1.000
_cell.length_c   1.000
_cell.angle_alpha   90.00
_cell.angle_beta   90.00
_cell.angle_gamma   90.00
#
_symmetry.space_group_name_H-M   'P 1'
#
loop_
_entity.id
_entity.type
_entity.pdbx_description
1 polymer ?
#
loop_
_entity_poly.entity_id
_entity_poly.type
_entity_poly.pdbx_seq_one_letter_code
_entity_poly.pdbx_strand_id
1 'polypeptide(L)'
;MKKILSITAALLILCAALVVWYVSPVYASMNETSTPMGIYIDGDDTQDSVYVKVGSPHRWDLLQRVLKAKPRTGYYTILQGETMLDVYRKFRNGTQTPVRVTVPQVRTIDQLASRLARQLMLDSASIATVLHDSAYCARMGYTWQTLPSLFIPNTYEMWWNTSMDKFMQRMQKENKAFWTEARTQKAEALGMTPVEVVTLASIVAEETAYVPEMPKVAGMYIRRLQIGMPLQADPTVKFAVGDFSLRRIYHKHLEIESPYNTYRNTGLPPGPICIPSVKAIDAVLHHEQHNYLYMCAKEDFSGSHNFARTYSEHLANARRYVQALNKRGIK
;
A
#
# COMPACT_ATOMS: atom_id res chain seq x y z
N MET A 1 -54.08 -41.11 40.60
CA MET A 1 -53.91 -40.13 39.50
C MET A 1 -53.13 -38.86 39.88
N LYS A 2 -53.50 -38.12 40.93
CA LYS A 2 -52.83 -36.84 41.32
C LYS A 2 -51.29 -37.02 41.59
N LYS A 3 -50.85 -38.07 42.28
CA LYS A 3 -49.42 -38.32 42.55
C LYS A 3 -48.61 -38.63 41.28
N ILE A 4 -49.18 -39.34 40.31
CA ILE A 4 -48.52 -39.66 39.02
C ILE A 4 -48.40 -38.37 38.19
N LEU A 5 -49.44 -37.53 38.19
CA LEU A 5 -49.44 -36.26 37.49
C LEU A 5 -48.36 -35.30 38.04
N SER A 6 -48.16 -35.28 39.39
CA SER A 6 -47.14 -34.44 40.01
C SER A 6 -45.73 -34.94 39.75
N ILE A 7 -45.49 -36.28 39.64
CA ILE A 7 -44.19 -36.86 39.33
C ILE A 7 -43.85 -36.59 37.86
N THR A 8 -44.78 -36.70 36.93
CA THR A 8 -44.55 -36.39 35.52
C THR A 8 -44.28 -34.90 35.29
N ALA A 9 -44.99 -34.00 36.00
CA ALA A 9 -44.72 -32.55 35.95
C ALA A 9 -43.34 -32.24 36.50
N ALA A 10 -42.90 -32.83 37.60
CA ALA A 10 -41.58 -32.65 38.19
C ALA A 10 -40.45 -33.14 37.22
N LEU A 11 -40.64 -34.30 36.57
CA LEU A 11 -39.72 -34.81 35.57
C LEU A 11 -39.61 -33.90 34.34
N LEU A 12 -40.74 -33.35 33.86
CA LEU A 12 -40.72 -32.39 32.74
C LEU A 12 -40.00 -31.11 33.10
N ILE A 13 -40.18 -30.57 34.30
CA ILE A 13 -39.47 -29.40 34.79
C ILE A 13 -37.98 -29.68 34.92
N LEU A 14 -37.60 -30.86 35.45
CA LEU A 14 -36.20 -31.24 35.54
C LEU A 14 -35.53 -31.36 34.15
N CYS A 15 -36.24 -32.04 33.21
CA CYS A 15 -35.76 -32.12 31.83
C CYS A 15 -35.61 -30.75 31.17
N ALA A 16 -36.57 -29.84 31.35
CA ALA A 16 -36.48 -28.50 30.83
C ALA A 16 -35.30 -27.74 31.46
N ALA A 17 -35.10 -27.84 32.78
CA ALA A 17 -33.98 -27.25 33.47
C ALA A 17 -32.63 -27.78 32.99
N LEU A 18 -32.52 -29.07 32.74
CA LEU A 18 -31.31 -29.70 32.15
C LEU A 18 -31.06 -29.23 30.75
N VAL A 19 -32.06 -29.07 29.90
CA VAL A 19 -31.97 -28.55 28.55
C VAL A 19 -31.49 -27.07 28.59
N VAL A 20 -32.11 -26.26 29.46
CA VAL A 20 -31.71 -24.86 29.64
C VAL A 20 -30.25 -24.77 30.11
N TRP A 21 -29.85 -25.57 31.11
CA TRP A 21 -28.50 -25.62 31.61
C TRP A 21 -27.51 -26.06 30.51
N TYR A 22 -27.90 -27.04 29.69
CA TYR A 22 -27.07 -27.56 28.59
C TYR A 22 -26.86 -26.54 27.46
N VAL A 23 -27.90 -25.74 27.16
CA VAL A 23 -27.92 -24.77 26.05
C VAL A 23 -27.43 -23.37 26.47
N SER A 24 -27.59 -23.01 27.74
CA SER A 24 -27.29 -21.65 28.24
C SER A 24 -25.89 -21.14 27.88
N PRO A 25 -24.80 -21.95 27.86
CA PRO A 25 -23.47 -21.46 27.50
C PRO A 25 -23.38 -20.91 26.05
N VAL A 26 -24.30 -21.32 25.15
CA VAL A 26 -24.37 -20.79 23.78
C VAL A 26 -24.71 -19.30 23.76
N TYR A 27 -25.37 -18.82 24.80
CA TYR A 27 -25.73 -17.41 24.99
C TYR A 27 -24.75 -16.66 25.92
N ALA A 28 -23.67 -17.32 26.34
CA ALA A 28 -22.61 -16.65 27.09
C ALA A 28 -21.83 -15.67 26.19
N SER A 29 -21.41 -14.55 26.80
CA SER A 29 -20.54 -13.59 26.12
C SER A 29 -19.21 -14.22 25.74
N MET A 30 -18.75 -13.96 24.52
CA MET A 30 -17.45 -14.40 24.00
C MET A 30 -16.35 -13.37 24.27
N ASN A 31 -16.72 -12.12 24.52
CA ASN A 31 -15.78 -11.06 24.84
C ASN A 31 -16.39 -10.18 25.95
N GLU A 32 -15.84 -10.25 27.13
CA GLU A 32 -16.27 -9.44 28.27
C GLU A 32 -15.55 -8.08 28.35
N THR A 33 -14.49 -7.90 27.56
CA THR A 33 -13.69 -6.69 27.55
C THR A 33 -14.22 -5.66 26.52
N SER A 34 -13.96 -4.38 26.77
CA SER A 34 -14.27 -3.31 25.81
C SER A 34 -13.38 -3.33 24.56
N THR A 35 -12.28 -4.09 24.62
CA THR A 35 -11.37 -4.23 23.46
C THR A 35 -11.92 -5.29 22.51
N PRO A 36 -12.19 -4.95 21.23
CA PRO A 36 -12.61 -5.92 20.24
C PRO A 36 -11.57 -7.02 20.03
N MET A 37 -12.00 -8.27 19.96
CA MET A 37 -11.13 -9.41 19.66
C MET A 37 -11.17 -9.73 18.16
N GLY A 38 -10.04 -9.64 17.48
CA GLY A 38 -9.91 -9.91 16.05
C GLY A 38 -9.60 -11.38 15.75
N ILE A 39 -10.34 -11.98 14.82
CA ILE A 39 -10.18 -13.39 14.39
C ILE A 39 -10.00 -13.42 12.87
N TYR A 40 -8.90 -14.04 12.41
CA TYR A 40 -8.65 -14.34 11.01
C TYR A 40 -9.00 -15.80 10.72
N ILE A 41 -9.87 -16.02 9.72
CA ILE A 41 -10.24 -17.34 9.22
C ILE A 41 -9.79 -17.42 7.77
N ASP A 42 -8.82 -18.28 7.48
CA ASP A 42 -8.27 -18.48 6.14
C ASP A 42 -8.84 -19.73 5.44
N GLY A 43 -8.33 -20.02 4.23
CA GLY A 43 -8.80 -21.15 3.43
C GLY A 43 -8.45 -22.53 4.00
N ASP A 44 -7.40 -22.61 4.81
CA ASP A 44 -6.87 -23.83 5.39
C ASP A 44 -7.47 -24.11 6.78
N ASP A 45 -8.24 -23.14 7.32
CA ASP A 45 -8.88 -23.31 8.61
C ASP A 45 -9.95 -24.39 8.60
N THR A 46 -9.80 -25.32 9.51
CA THR A 46 -10.82 -26.32 9.87
C THR A 46 -11.77 -25.77 10.94
N GLN A 47 -12.85 -26.49 11.21
CA GLN A 47 -13.73 -26.13 12.32
C GLN A 47 -13.00 -26.19 13.67
N ASP A 48 -12.04 -27.11 13.81
CA ASP A 48 -11.25 -27.28 15.04
C ASP A 48 -10.25 -26.13 15.21
N SER A 49 -9.59 -25.69 14.14
CA SER A 49 -8.69 -24.52 14.21
C SER A 49 -9.44 -23.25 14.54
N VAL A 50 -10.62 -23.03 13.99
CA VAL A 50 -11.49 -21.89 14.34
C VAL A 50 -11.92 -21.97 15.79
N TYR A 51 -12.27 -23.17 16.29
CA TYR A 51 -12.59 -23.41 17.70
C TYR A 51 -11.45 -22.95 18.63
N VAL A 52 -10.21 -23.30 18.30
CA VAL A 52 -9.03 -22.85 19.04
C VAL A 52 -8.84 -21.33 18.94
N LYS A 53 -8.97 -20.76 17.74
CA LYS A 53 -8.83 -19.30 17.50
C LYS A 53 -9.82 -18.45 18.30
N VAL A 54 -11.01 -18.99 18.58
CA VAL A 54 -12.03 -18.28 19.42
C VAL A 54 -11.89 -18.58 20.92
N GLY A 55 -10.80 -19.22 21.35
CA GLY A 55 -10.53 -19.46 22.76
C GLY A 55 -11.20 -20.73 23.33
N SER A 56 -11.55 -21.71 22.47
CA SER A 56 -12.13 -23.00 22.86
C SER A 56 -13.37 -22.88 23.77
N PRO A 57 -14.39 -22.12 23.39
CA PRO A 57 -15.55 -21.89 24.24
C PRO A 57 -16.36 -23.16 24.48
N HIS A 58 -16.79 -23.33 25.72
CA HIS A 58 -17.59 -24.47 26.11
C HIS A 58 -18.88 -24.56 25.27
N ARG A 59 -19.19 -25.76 24.74
CA ARG A 59 -20.38 -26.00 23.89
C ARG A 59 -20.32 -25.44 22.46
N TRP A 60 -19.18 -25.02 21.97
CA TRP A 60 -19.03 -24.65 20.56
C TRP A 60 -19.38 -25.82 19.61
N ASP A 61 -19.06 -27.05 20.02
CA ASP A 61 -19.41 -28.28 19.32
C ASP A 61 -20.92 -28.47 19.12
N LEU A 62 -21.74 -28.01 20.06
CA LEU A 62 -23.19 -28.03 19.94
C LEU A 62 -23.67 -27.18 18.76
N LEU A 63 -23.12 -25.97 18.59
CA LEU A 63 -23.43 -25.10 17.44
C LEU A 63 -22.98 -25.73 16.13
N GLN A 64 -21.82 -26.35 16.10
CA GLN A 64 -21.31 -27.05 14.92
C GLN A 64 -22.24 -28.20 14.49
N ARG A 65 -22.70 -29.00 15.45
CA ARG A 65 -23.63 -30.11 15.18
C ARG A 65 -25.01 -29.67 14.72
N VAL A 66 -25.55 -28.63 15.35
CA VAL A 66 -26.90 -28.12 15.06
C VAL A 66 -26.95 -27.31 13.79
N LEU A 67 -25.99 -26.38 13.62
CA LEU A 67 -26.01 -25.43 12.51
C LEU A 67 -25.25 -25.92 11.28
N LYS A 68 -24.39 -26.95 11.40
CA LYS A 68 -23.68 -27.66 10.32
C LYS A 68 -23.05 -26.75 9.27
N ALA A 69 -22.65 -25.54 9.63
CA ALA A 69 -22.13 -24.57 8.69
C ALA A 69 -20.62 -24.41 8.84
N LYS A 70 -19.92 -24.41 7.69
CA LYS A 70 -18.49 -24.11 7.63
C LYS A 70 -18.28 -22.60 7.80
N PRO A 71 -17.37 -22.14 8.67
CA PRO A 71 -17.00 -20.75 8.76
C PRO A 71 -16.48 -20.24 7.41
N ARG A 72 -16.85 -19.02 7.05
CA ARG A 72 -16.32 -18.37 5.82
C ARG A 72 -15.00 -17.68 6.11
N THR A 73 -14.10 -17.72 5.15
CA THR A 73 -12.83 -17.00 5.20
C THR A 73 -13.06 -15.49 5.38
N GLY A 74 -12.22 -14.84 6.18
CA GLY A 74 -12.29 -13.41 6.39
C GLY A 74 -11.70 -12.96 7.73
N TYR A 75 -11.70 -11.66 7.95
CA TYR A 75 -11.41 -11.05 9.24
C TYR A 75 -12.70 -10.68 9.95
N TYR A 76 -12.81 -11.07 11.21
CA TYR A 76 -13.98 -10.86 12.04
C TYR A 76 -13.59 -10.22 13.36
N THR A 77 -14.40 -9.33 13.84
CA THR A 77 -14.23 -8.70 15.16
C THR A 77 -15.35 -9.17 16.07
N ILE A 78 -14.99 -9.67 17.25
CA ILE A 78 -15.93 -10.04 18.32
C ILE A 78 -15.98 -8.85 19.28
N LEU A 79 -17.16 -8.23 19.35
CA LEU A 79 -17.40 -7.06 20.19
C LEU A 79 -17.75 -7.49 21.62
N GLN A 80 -17.68 -6.54 22.56
CA GLN A 80 -18.11 -6.77 23.93
C GLN A 80 -19.58 -7.20 23.98
N GLY A 81 -19.86 -8.24 24.75
CA GLY A 81 -21.23 -8.77 24.95
C GLY A 81 -21.77 -9.63 23.83
N GLU A 82 -21.06 -9.79 22.68
CA GLU A 82 -21.51 -10.73 21.65
C GLU A 82 -21.47 -12.16 22.16
N THR A 83 -22.60 -12.86 21.98
CA THR A 83 -22.74 -14.26 22.41
C THR A 83 -22.02 -15.24 21.45
N MET A 84 -21.77 -16.44 21.94
CA MET A 84 -21.23 -17.51 21.10
C MET A 84 -22.08 -17.75 19.84
N LEU A 85 -23.41 -17.69 19.98
CA LEU A 85 -24.33 -17.84 18.85
C LEU A 85 -24.18 -16.71 17.83
N ASP A 86 -23.99 -15.48 18.30
CA ASP A 86 -23.79 -14.32 17.41
C ASP A 86 -22.49 -14.44 16.63
N VAL A 87 -21.40 -14.81 17.30
CA VAL A 87 -20.09 -15.05 16.68
C VAL A 87 -20.16 -16.17 15.66
N TYR A 88 -20.81 -17.29 16.01
CA TYR A 88 -20.97 -18.41 15.09
C TYR A 88 -21.78 -18.01 13.83
N ARG A 89 -22.88 -17.25 14.02
CA ARG A 89 -23.68 -16.71 12.90
C ARG A 89 -22.85 -15.74 12.03
N LYS A 90 -22.06 -14.90 12.66
CA LYS A 90 -21.15 -13.96 11.98
C LYS A 90 -20.20 -14.71 11.03
N PHE A 91 -19.54 -15.77 11.51
CA PHE A 91 -18.64 -16.60 10.69
C PHE A 91 -19.37 -17.35 9.58
N ARG A 92 -20.54 -17.94 9.91
CA ARG A 92 -21.37 -18.65 8.94
C ARG A 92 -21.85 -17.76 7.81
N ASN A 93 -22.31 -16.56 8.13
CA ASN A 93 -22.87 -15.61 7.17
C ASN A 93 -21.76 -14.84 6.41
N GLY A 94 -20.52 -14.85 6.89
CA GLY A 94 -19.43 -14.06 6.33
C GLY A 94 -19.58 -12.56 6.60
N THR A 95 -20.14 -12.20 7.78
CA THR A 95 -20.26 -10.80 8.21
C THR A 95 -18.91 -10.31 8.70
N GLN A 96 -18.00 -10.05 7.75
CA GLN A 96 -16.62 -9.64 7.99
C GLN A 96 -16.52 -8.21 8.52
N THR A 97 -15.42 -7.93 9.21
CA THR A 97 -14.96 -6.58 9.52
C THR A 97 -13.91 -6.18 8.48
N PRO A 98 -13.99 -5.00 7.87
CA PRO A 98 -12.96 -4.56 6.92
C PRO A 98 -11.62 -4.34 7.63
N VAL A 99 -10.52 -4.63 6.93
CA VAL A 99 -9.17 -4.31 7.36
C VAL A 99 -8.67 -3.04 6.65
N ARG A 100 -7.76 -2.33 7.30
CA ARG A 100 -7.11 -1.16 6.75
C ARG A 100 -5.84 -1.58 6.01
N VAL A 101 -5.87 -1.54 4.68
CA VAL A 101 -4.77 -1.93 3.81
C VAL A 101 -4.06 -0.68 3.31
N THR A 102 -2.80 -0.54 3.68
CA THR A 102 -1.97 0.59 3.24
C THR A 102 -1.18 0.22 2.00
N VAL A 103 -1.37 0.99 0.94
CA VAL A 103 -0.50 1.01 -0.24
C VAL A 103 0.61 2.02 0.04
N PRO A 104 1.84 1.55 0.26
CA PRO A 104 2.96 2.43 0.65
C PRO A 104 3.68 3.02 -0.56
N GLN A 105 4.54 3.99 -0.31
CA GLN A 105 5.58 4.41 -1.24
C GLN A 105 6.67 3.34 -1.27
N VAL A 106 6.89 2.71 -2.41
CA VAL A 106 7.90 1.65 -2.61
C VAL A 106 8.56 1.78 -3.97
N ARG A 107 9.79 1.29 -4.08
CA ARG A 107 10.57 1.37 -5.31
C ARG A 107 10.28 0.24 -6.31
N THR A 108 9.86 -0.92 -5.81
CA THR A 108 9.62 -2.08 -6.68
C THR A 108 8.26 -2.70 -6.44
N ILE A 109 7.75 -3.38 -7.46
CA ILE A 109 6.52 -4.17 -7.40
C ILE A 109 6.65 -5.31 -6.36
N ASP A 110 7.83 -5.91 -6.22
CA ASP A 110 8.05 -6.97 -5.23
C ASP A 110 7.97 -6.44 -3.79
N GLN A 111 8.45 -5.21 -3.56
CA GLN A 111 8.25 -4.54 -2.28
C GLN A 111 6.76 -4.28 -2.02
N LEU A 112 5.99 -3.85 -3.03
CA LEU A 112 4.55 -3.70 -2.91
C LEU A 112 3.89 -5.03 -2.57
N ALA A 113 4.19 -6.09 -3.31
CA ALA A 113 3.65 -7.43 -3.08
C ALA A 113 3.92 -7.92 -1.65
N SER A 114 5.15 -7.77 -1.18
CA SER A 114 5.54 -8.11 0.20
C SER A 114 4.77 -7.31 1.25
N ARG A 115 4.49 -6.03 1.01
CA ARG A 115 3.73 -5.18 1.93
C ARG A 115 2.25 -5.53 1.95
N LEU A 116 1.65 -5.84 0.80
CA LEU A 116 0.25 -6.24 0.68
C LEU A 116 -0.01 -7.62 1.31
N ALA A 117 0.89 -8.58 1.10
CA ALA A 117 0.79 -9.92 1.68
C ALA A 117 0.76 -9.95 3.21
N ARG A 118 1.33 -8.94 3.88
CA ARG A 118 1.24 -8.81 5.34
C ARG A 118 -0.10 -8.28 5.83
N GLN A 119 -0.96 -7.81 4.94
CA GLN A 119 -2.19 -7.11 5.26
C GLN A 119 -3.43 -7.83 4.72
N LEU A 120 -3.25 -8.71 3.74
CA LEU A 120 -4.31 -9.47 3.04
C LEU A 120 -4.05 -10.98 3.16
N MET A 121 -5.06 -11.78 2.86
CA MET A 121 -4.95 -13.23 2.81
C MET A 121 -4.10 -13.75 1.63
N LEU A 122 -3.66 -12.85 0.73
CA LEU A 122 -2.84 -13.19 -0.42
C LEU A 122 -1.37 -13.36 -0.03
N ASP A 123 -0.68 -14.31 -0.62
CA ASP A 123 0.76 -14.44 -0.47
C ASP A 123 1.54 -13.52 -1.44
N SER A 124 2.79 -13.20 -1.09
CA SER A 124 3.59 -12.23 -1.84
C SER A 124 4.00 -12.74 -3.23
N ALA A 125 4.20 -14.04 -3.40
CA ALA A 125 4.59 -14.63 -4.68
C ALA A 125 3.43 -14.57 -5.68
N SER A 126 2.21 -14.93 -5.24
CA SER A 126 0.99 -14.81 -6.05
C SER A 126 0.74 -13.34 -6.47
N ILE A 127 0.89 -12.39 -5.56
CA ILE A 127 0.75 -10.96 -5.88
C ILE A 127 1.80 -10.54 -6.91
N ALA A 128 3.07 -10.86 -6.68
CA ALA A 128 4.17 -10.51 -7.58
C ALA A 128 3.97 -11.11 -8.97
N THR A 129 3.60 -12.38 -9.06
CA THR A 129 3.33 -13.07 -10.34
C THR A 129 2.29 -12.33 -11.17
N VAL A 130 1.18 -11.92 -10.56
CA VAL A 130 0.12 -11.17 -11.27
C VAL A 130 0.61 -9.78 -11.70
N LEU A 131 1.33 -9.07 -10.83
CA LEU A 131 1.81 -7.71 -11.12
C LEU A 131 2.96 -7.65 -12.14
N HIS A 132 3.69 -8.76 -12.33
CA HIS A 132 4.71 -8.92 -13.37
C HIS A 132 4.16 -9.51 -14.68
N ASP A 133 2.92 -10.02 -14.70
CA ASP A 133 2.30 -10.55 -15.90
C ASP A 133 1.95 -9.42 -16.88
N SER A 134 2.68 -9.35 -17.99
CA SER A 134 2.50 -8.33 -19.03
C SER A 134 1.10 -8.37 -19.66
N ALA A 135 0.49 -9.56 -19.79
CA ALA A 135 -0.85 -9.69 -20.33
C ALA A 135 -1.91 -9.17 -19.33
N TYR A 136 -1.69 -9.42 -18.04
CA TYR A 136 -2.53 -8.86 -16.98
C TYR A 136 -2.42 -7.34 -16.94
N CYS A 137 -1.20 -6.79 -16.96
CA CYS A 137 -0.96 -5.35 -16.99
C CYS A 137 -1.65 -4.69 -18.20
N ALA A 138 -1.54 -5.30 -19.38
CA ALA A 138 -2.16 -4.79 -20.60
C ALA A 138 -3.70 -4.75 -20.49
N ARG A 139 -4.35 -5.76 -19.90
CA ARG A 139 -5.79 -5.75 -19.62
C ARG A 139 -6.22 -4.61 -18.69
N MET A 140 -5.31 -4.19 -17.79
CA MET A 140 -5.54 -3.06 -16.89
C MET A 140 -5.25 -1.70 -17.53
N GLY A 141 -4.74 -1.67 -18.79
CA GLY A 141 -4.38 -0.45 -19.51
C GLY A 141 -2.95 0.05 -19.23
N TYR A 142 -2.09 -0.80 -18.67
CA TYR A 142 -0.71 -0.46 -18.32
C TYR A 142 0.30 -1.43 -18.95
N THR A 143 1.54 -1.00 -19.04
CA THR A 143 2.69 -1.91 -19.18
C THR A 143 3.24 -2.22 -17.79
N TRP A 144 4.15 -3.19 -17.67
CA TRP A 144 4.81 -3.45 -16.37
C TRP A 144 5.61 -2.22 -15.87
N GLN A 145 6.15 -1.41 -16.81
CA GLN A 145 6.86 -0.18 -16.48
C GLN A 145 5.94 0.91 -15.92
N THR A 146 4.74 1.02 -16.49
CA THR A 146 3.78 2.08 -16.12
C THR A 146 2.82 1.67 -15.00
N LEU A 147 2.72 0.37 -14.69
CA LEU A 147 1.84 -0.15 -13.64
C LEU A 147 2.00 0.55 -12.28
N PRO A 148 3.21 0.94 -11.82
CA PRO A 148 3.35 1.67 -10.57
C PRO A 148 2.52 2.97 -10.51
N SER A 149 2.20 3.60 -11.65
CA SER A 149 1.37 4.81 -11.70
C SER A 149 -0.11 4.57 -11.38
N LEU A 150 -0.56 3.31 -11.40
CA LEU A 150 -1.90 2.94 -10.97
C LEU A 150 -2.11 3.18 -9.47
N PHE A 151 -1.08 2.95 -8.66
CA PHE A 151 -1.19 2.92 -7.21
C PHE A 151 -1.06 4.32 -6.61
N ILE A 152 -2.10 4.77 -5.94
CA ILE A 152 -2.07 6.02 -5.16
C ILE A 152 -1.81 5.65 -3.70
N PRO A 153 -0.68 6.09 -3.10
CA PRO A 153 -0.38 5.80 -1.70
C PRO A 153 -1.46 6.34 -0.76
N ASN A 154 -2.13 5.42 -0.10
CA ASN A 154 -3.17 5.71 0.90
C ASN A 154 -3.47 4.44 1.70
N THR A 155 -4.34 4.57 2.71
CA THR A 155 -4.90 3.44 3.45
C THR A 155 -6.36 3.24 3.03
N TYR A 156 -6.68 2.04 2.57
CA TYR A 156 -7.97 1.66 2.02
C TYR A 156 -8.65 0.63 2.92
N GLU A 157 -9.93 0.77 3.16
CA GLU A 157 -10.74 -0.26 3.80
C GLU A 157 -11.18 -1.30 2.77
N MET A 158 -10.90 -2.58 3.04
CA MET A 158 -11.30 -3.71 2.20
C MET A 158 -11.39 -5.00 3.02
N TRP A 159 -11.96 -6.05 2.43
CA TRP A 159 -12.00 -7.36 3.07
C TRP A 159 -10.62 -8.00 3.08
N TRP A 160 -10.25 -8.64 4.20
CA TRP A 160 -8.95 -9.32 4.33
C TRP A 160 -8.75 -10.40 3.27
N ASN A 161 -9.83 -11.11 2.88
CA ASN A 161 -9.82 -12.15 1.84
C ASN A 161 -10.12 -11.61 0.43
N THR A 162 -9.86 -10.31 0.20
CA THR A 162 -10.01 -9.71 -1.13
C THR A 162 -9.11 -10.42 -2.14
N SER A 163 -9.67 -10.86 -3.27
CA SER A 163 -8.90 -11.43 -4.38
C SER A 163 -8.05 -10.36 -5.07
N MET A 164 -7.00 -10.79 -5.79
CA MET A 164 -6.13 -9.90 -6.53
C MET A 164 -6.89 -9.04 -7.54
N ASP A 165 -7.84 -9.61 -8.28
CA ASP A 165 -8.67 -8.86 -9.24
C ASP A 165 -9.51 -7.77 -8.56
N LYS A 166 -10.14 -8.07 -7.41
CA LYS A 166 -10.90 -7.08 -6.65
C LYS A 166 -10.01 -5.98 -6.08
N PHE A 167 -8.80 -6.34 -5.63
CA PHE A 167 -7.81 -5.37 -5.20
C PHE A 167 -7.44 -4.43 -6.35
N MET A 168 -7.11 -4.96 -7.51
CA MET A 168 -6.73 -4.16 -8.69
C MET A 168 -7.88 -3.30 -9.20
N GLN A 169 -9.11 -3.81 -9.25
CA GLN A 169 -10.31 -3.02 -9.57
C GLN A 169 -10.50 -1.86 -8.58
N ARG A 170 -10.24 -2.11 -7.29
CA ARG A 170 -10.28 -1.04 -6.29
C ARG A 170 -9.19 0.00 -6.56
N MET A 171 -7.97 -0.41 -6.91
CA MET A 171 -6.89 0.53 -7.25
C MET A 171 -7.22 1.36 -8.50
N GLN A 172 -7.83 0.77 -9.53
CA GLN A 172 -8.31 1.50 -10.71
C GLN A 172 -9.37 2.55 -10.34
N LYS A 173 -10.32 2.17 -9.47
CA LYS A 173 -11.35 3.11 -8.99
C LYS A 173 -10.73 4.29 -8.24
N GLU A 174 -9.79 4.02 -7.35
CA GLU A 174 -9.12 5.05 -6.56
C GLU A 174 -8.22 5.94 -7.44
N ASN A 175 -7.52 5.36 -8.41
CA ASN A 175 -6.73 6.10 -9.39
C ASN A 175 -7.62 7.04 -10.22
N LYS A 176 -8.73 6.52 -10.75
CA LYS A 176 -9.71 7.35 -11.49
C LYS A 176 -10.29 8.48 -10.63
N ALA A 177 -10.57 8.22 -9.36
CA ALA A 177 -11.08 9.24 -8.44
C ALA A 177 -9.99 10.28 -8.08
N PHE A 178 -8.73 9.86 -8.02
CA PHE A 178 -7.59 10.75 -7.78
C PHE A 178 -7.37 11.72 -8.94
N TRP A 179 -7.45 11.24 -10.19
CA TRP A 179 -7.30 12.06 -11.40
C TRP A 179 -8.60 12.79 -11.71
N THR A 180 -8.93 13.79 -10.87
CA THR A 180 -10.04 14.70 -11.09
C THR A 180 -9.83 15.52 -12.35
N GLU A 181 -10.90 16.10 -12.90
CA GLU A 181 -10.81 17.00 -14.06
C GLU A 181 -9.76 18.11 -13.84
N ALA A 182 -9.73 18.73 -12.67
CA ALA A 182 -8.76 19.76 -12.34
C ALA A 182 -7.29 19.27 -12.36
N ARG A 183 -7.03 18.03 -11.92
CA ARG A 183 -5.67 17.43 -12.01
C ARG A 183 -5.31 17.07 -13.44
N THR A 184 -6.26 16.53 -14.20
CA THR A 184 -6.06 16.17 -15.60
C THR A 184 -5.78 17.42 -16.45
N GLN A 185 -6.54 18.48 -16.29
CA GLN A 185 -6.29 19.77 -16.96
C GLN A 185 -4.90 20.35 -16.66
N LYS A 186 -4.42 20.21 -15.41
CA LYS A 186 -3.05 20.63 -15.06
C LYS A 186 -1.98 19.75 -15.73
N ALA A 187 -2.18 18.46 -15.83
CA ALA A 187 -1.29 17.57 -16.55
C ALA A 187 -1.25 17.93 -18.05
N GLU A 188 -2.40 18.15 -18.66
CA GLU A 188 -2.54 18.58 -20.06
C GLU A 188 -1.85 19.95 -20.32
N ALA A 189 -1.98 20.89 -19.40
CA ALA A 189 -1.29 22.17 -19.48
C ALA A 189 0.25 22.04 -19.45
N LEU A 190 0.78 20.95 -18.89
CA LEU A 190 2.18 20.57 -18.93
C LEU A 190 2.57 19.80 -20.20
N GLY A 191 1.60 19.43 -21.06
CA GLY A 191 1.78 18.51 -22.15
C GLY A 191 2.07 17.08 -21.72
N MET A 192 1.62 16.68 -20.52
CA MET A 192 1.88 15.38 -19.92
C MET A 192 0.59 14.58 -19.69
N THR A 193 0.68 13.27 -19.90
CA THR A 193 -0.33 12.32 -19.43
C THR A 193 -0.24 12.12 -17.91
N PRO A 194 -1.28 11.61 -17.25
CA PRO A 194 -1.22 11.21 -15.84
C PRO A 194 -0.05 10.29 -15.50
N VAL A 195 0.29 9.34 -16.37
CA VAL A 195 1.42 8.42 -16.21
C VAL A 195 2.76 9.17 -16.22
N GLU A 196 2.94 10.12 -17.14
CA GLU A 196 4.14 10.95 -17.24
C GLU A 196 4.31 11.87 -16.04
N VAL A 197 3.21 12.44 -15.52
CA VAL A 197 3.24 13.21 -14.26
C VAL A 197 3.69 12.34 -13.10
N VAL A 198 3.18 11.11 -12.96
CA VAL A 198 3.60 10.18 -11.90
C VAL A 198 5.06 9.74 -12.11
N THR A 199 5.48 9.57 -13.36
CA THR A 199 6.87 9.24 -13.69
C THR A 199 7.82 10.36 -13.22
N LEU A 200 7.52 11.61 -13.55
CA LEU A 200 8.32 12.74 -13.08
C LEU A 200 8.25 12.89 -11.55
N ALA A 201 7.05 12.71 -10.95
CA ALA A 201 6.87 12.76 -9.51
C ALA A 201 7.70 11.69 -8.77
N SER A 202 7.90 10.51 -9.37
CA SER A 202 8.74 9.46 -8.81
C SER A 202 10.23 9.87 -8.76
N ILE A 203 10.69 10.64 -9.75
CA ILE A 203 12.04 11.20 -9.76
C ILE A 203 12.16 12.27 -8.67
N VAL A 204 11.21 13.22 -8.62
CA VAL A 204 11.20 14.28 -7.60
C VAL A 204 11.18 13.72 -6.19
N ALA A 205 10.40 12.65 -5.94
CA ALA A 205 10.31 12.00 -4.63
C ALA A 205 11.62 11.34 -4.17
N GLU A 206 12.42 10.86 -5.12
CA GLU A 206 13.73 10.23 -4.84
C GLU A 206 14.88 11.26 -4.78
N GLU A 207 14.68 12.47 -5.31
CA GLU A 207 15.66 13.56 -5.22
C GLU A 207 15.63 14.28 -3.87
N THR A 208 14.44 14.53 -3.33
CA THR A 208 14.32 15.26 -2.08
C THR A 208 13.22 14.72 -1.18
N ALA A 209 13.54 14.53 0.09
CA ALA A 209 12.56 14.26 1.14
C ALA A 209 11.93 15.55 1.69
N TYR A 210 12.50 16.72 1.37
CA TYR A 210 12.02 18.02 1.85
C TYR A 210 10.85 18.50 1.00
N VAL A 211 9.63 18.19 1.44
CA VAL A 211 8.39 18.44 0.71
C VAL A 211 8.24 19.89 0.19
N PRO A 212 8.59 20.94 0.96
CA PRO A 212 8.46 22.33 0.48
C PRO A 212 9.32 22.66 -0.75
N GLU A 213 10.38 21.87 -1.03
CA GLU A 213 11.25 22.08 -2.18
C GLU A 213 10.81 21.29 -3.42
N MET A 214 9.96 20.26 -3.25
CA MET A 214 9.51 19.41 -4.36
C MET A 214 8.95 20.20 -5.55
N PRO A 215 8.12 21.27 -5.39
CA PRO A 215 7.64 22.06 -6.53
C PRO A 215 8.77 22.75 -7.33
N LYS A 216 9.84 23.14 -6.65
CA LYS A 216 11.01 23.77 -7.29
C LYS A 216 11.86 22.74 -8.03
N VAL A 217 12.08 21.56 -7.45
CA VAL A 217 12.74 20.43 -8.12
C VAL A 217 11.94 20.00 -9.36
N ALA A 218 10.62 19.88 -9.23
CA ALA A 218 9.73 19.57 -10.35
C ALA A 218 9.86 20.63 -11.47
N GLY A 219 9.85 21.91 -11.13
CA GLY A 219 10.02 23.00 -12.10
C GLY A 219 11.35 22.93 -12.86
N MET A 220 12.43 22.56 -12.17
CA MET A 220 13.74 22.35 -12.80
C MET A 220 13.69 21.23 -13.85
N TYR A 221 13.12 20.09 -13.51
CA TYR A 221 13.01 18.97 -14.42
C TYR A 221 12.06 19.25 -15.59
N ILE A 222 10.92 19.90 -15.35
CA ILE A 222 10.00 20.33 -16.40
C ILE A 222 10.72 21.27 -17.36
N ARG A 223 11.52 22.21 -16.84
CA ARG A 223 12.30 23.13 -17.70
C ARG A 223 13.32 22.38 -18.56
N ARG A 224 14.01 21.37 -18.01
CA ARG A 224 14.91 20.50 -18.79
C ARG A 224 14.16 19.75 -19.90
N LEU A 225 12.99 19.17 -19.60
CA LEU A 225 12.16 18.51 -20.61
C LEU A 225 11.77 19.46 -21.75
N GLN A 226 11.32 20.69 -21.42
CA GLN A 226 10.91 21.69 -22.40
C GLN A 226 12.00 22.08 -23.39
N ILE A 227 13.27 22.08 -22.96
CA ILE A 227 14.41 22.44 -23.81
C ILE A 227 15.17 21.24 -24.37
N GLY A 228 14.66 20.02 -24.21
CA GLY A 228 15.30 18.79 -24.68
C GLY A 228 16.59 18.42 -23.94
N MET A 229 16.80 18.97 -22.73
CA MET A 229 17.96 18.65 -21.91
C MET A 229 17.77 17.30 -21.18
N PRO A 230 18.78 16.40 -21.16
CA PRO A 230 18.69 15.17 -20.38
C PRO A 230 18.40 15.47 -18.89
N LEU A 231 17.60 14.62 -18.24
CA LEU A 231 17.22 14.85 -16.83
C LEU A 231 18.43 14.63 -15.90
N GLN A 232 19.32 13.70 -16.21
CA GLN A 232 20.53 13.40 -15.44
C GLN A 232 20.23 13.25 -13.94
N ALA A 233 19.20 12.46 -13.65
CA ALA A 233 18.72 12.20 -12.30
C ALA A 233 19.37 10.92 -11.77
N ASP A 234 20.21 11.03 -10.75
CA ASP A 234 20.88 9.88 -10.11
C ASP A 234 19.93 8.78 -9.66
N PRO A 235 18.73 9.06 -9.14
CA PRO A 235 17.77 8.03 -8.79
C PRO A 235 17.36 7.11 -9.95
N THR A 236 17.30 7.63 -11.16
CA THR A 236 16.97 6.83 -12.35
C THR A 236 18.08 5.85 -12.71
N VAL A 237 19.35 6.23 -12.52
CA VAL A 237 20.50 5.35 -12.67
C VAL A 237 20.50 4.27 -11.59
N LYS A 238 20.22 4.63 -10.34
CA LYS A 238 20.09 3.68 -9.24
C LYS A 238 19.02 2.64 -9.52
N PHE A 239 17.87 3.07 -10.05
CA PHE A 239 16.79 2.18 -10.48
C PHE A 239 17.23 1.28 -11.63
N ALA A 240 17.92 1.81 -12.63
CA ALA A 240 18.44 1.06 -13.78
C ALA A 240 19.44 -0.03 -13.37
N VAL A 241 20.30 0.26 -12.38
CA VAL A 241 21.27 -0.72 -11.82
C VAL A 241 20.53 -1.78 -10.97
N GLY A 242 19.38 -1.46 -10.38
CA GLY A 242 18.64 -2.36 -9.49
C GLY A 242 19.22 -2.50 -8.09
N ASP A 243 20.27 -1.74 -7.75
CA ASP A 243 20.90 -1.75 -6.44
C ASP A 243 20.55 -0.47 -5.66
N PHE A 244 19.54 -0.57 -4.81
CA PHE A 244 19.08 0.54 -3.97
C PHE A 244 19.95 0.80 -2.74
N SER A 245 20.95 -0.04 -2.46
CA SER A 245 21.91 0.16 -1.37
C SER A 245 23.03 1.15 -1.74
N LEU A 246 23.19 1.46 -3.03
CA LEU A 246 24.18 2.41 -3.52
C LEU A 246 24.01 3.78 -2.87
N ARG A 247 25.04 4.22 -2.15
CA ARG A 247 25.09 5.56 -1.53
C ARG A 247 25.60 6.64 -2.48
N ARG A 248 26.39 6.23 -3.51
CA ARG A 248 27.01 7.14 -4.48
C ARG A 248 26.94 6.52 -5.87
N ILE A 249 26.60 7.34 -6.87
CA ILE A 249 26.66 6.99 -8.28
C ILE A 249 28.08 7.33 -8.77
N TYR A 250 28.75 6.36 -9.41
CA TYR A 250 30.06 6.49 -10.01
C TYR A 250 29.95 6.48 -11.54
N HIS A 251 30.99 6.92 -12.26
CA HIS A 251 31.01 6.94 -13.74
C HIS A 251 30.55 5.62 -14.38
N LYS A 252 31.06 4.49 -13.88
CA LYS A 252 30.65 3.16 -14.37
C LYS A 252 29.12 2.92 -14.34
N HIS A 253 28.40 3.53 -13.40
CA HIS A 253 26.96 3.39 -13.32
C HIS A 253 26.23 4.27 -14.33
N LEU A 254 26.85 5.41 -14.74
CA LEU A 254 26.29 6.31 -15.75
C LEU A 254 26.35 5.70 -17.17
N GLU A 255 27.15 4.67 -17.35
CA GLU A 255 27.34 3.97 -18.65
C GLU A 255 26.31 2.86 -18.87
N ILE A 256 25.49 2.52 -17.85
CA ILE A 256 24.52 1.43 -17.97
C ILE A 256 23.55 1.66 -19.15
N GLU A 257 23.42 0.64 -19.99
CA GLU A 257 22.46 0.64 -21.10
C GLU A 257 21.08 0.25 -20.58
N SER A 258 20.29 1.27 -20.28
CA SER A 258 18.92 1.12 -19.81
C SER A 258 18.07 2.30 -20.28
N PRO A 259 16.82 2.09 -20.68
CA PRO A 259 15.91 3.19 -21.00
C PRO A 259 15.58 4.08 -19.79
N TYR A 260 15.87 3.61 -18.58
CA TYR A 260 15.76 4.39 -17.36
C TYR A 260 16.97 5.29 -17.09
N ASN A 261 18.08 5.13 -17.79
CA ASN A 261 19.26 5.96 -17.60
C ASN A 261 19.08 7.33 -18.25
N THR A 262 18.66 8.33 -17.46
CA THR A 262 18.41 9.71 -17.92
C THR A 262 19.68 10.54 -18.16
N TYR A 263 20.88 9.97 -18.01
CA TYR A 263 22.12 10.55 -18.49
C TYR A 263 22.36 10.24 -19.97
N ARG A 264 21.85 9.10 -20.45
CA ARG A 264 22.02 8.63 -21.83
C ARG A 264 20.80 8.88 -22.71
N ASN A 265 19.62 8.90 -22.11
CA ASN A 265 18.34 9.09 -22.80
C ASN A 265 17.72 10.43 -22.40
N THR A 266 17.28 11.19 -23.40
CA THR A 266 16.50 12.43 -23.22
C THR A 266 15.03 12.12 -22.94
N GLY A 267 14.35 13.03 -22.29
CA GLY A 267 12.93 12.85 -21.93
C GLY A 267 12.73 12.08 -20.64
N LEU A 268 11.49 11.67 -20.39
CA LEU A 268 11.11 10.84 -19.27
C LEU A 268 11.52 9.37 -19.50
N PRO A 269 11.84 8.62 -18.44
CA PRO A 269 11.99 7.19 -18.54
C PRO A 269 10.64 6.51 -18.87
N PRO A 270 10.63 5.20 -19.22
CA PRO A 270 9.43 4.49 -19.67
C PRO A 270 8.30 4.43 -18.65
N GLY A 271 8.59 4.70 -17.39
CA GLY A 271 7.62 4.69 -16.30
C GLY A 271 8.24 5.11 -14.97
N PRO A 272 7.45 5.15 -13.89
CA PRO A 272 7.91 5.57 -12.57
C PRO A 272 9.02 4.67 -12.02
N ILE A 273 9.97 5.26 -11.29
CA ILE A 273 11.05 4.56 -10.58
C ILE A 273 10.69 4.21 -9.13
N CYS A 274 9.52 4.63 -8.70
CA CYS A 274 8.89 4.25 -7.43
C CYS A 274 7.39 4.59 -7.51
N ILE A 275 6.61 4.13 -6.54
CA ILE A 275 5.26 4.66 -6.28
C ILE A 275 5.45 5.95 -5.47
N PRO A 276 5.27 7.15 -6.07
CA PRO A 276 5.55 8.41 -5.39
C PRO A 276 4.43 8.81 -4.44
N SER A 277 4.74 9.67 -3.46
CA SER A 277 3.71 10.26 -2.60
C SER A 277 2.75 11.15 -3.38
N VAL A 278 1.53 11.31 -2.89
CA VAL A 278 0.56 12.30 -3.41
C VAL A 278 1.17 13.71 -3.42
N LYS A 279 1.99 14.05 -2.40
CA LYS A 279 2.68 15.35 -2.32
C LYS A 279 3.66 15.55 -3.48
N ALA A 280 4.36 14.51 -3.91
CA ALA A 280 5.27 14.60 -5.06
C ALA A 280 4.49 14.74 -6.38
N ILE A 281 3.34 14.05 -6.54
CA ILE A 281 2.47 14.22 -7.71
C ILE A 281 1.91 15.65 -7.74
N ASP A 282 1.41 16.14 -6.61
CA ASP A 282 0.89 17.50 -6.50
C ASP A 282 2.00 18.55 -6.72
N ALA A 283 3.25 18.26 -6.33
CA ALA A 283 4.40 19.14 -6.59
C ALA A 283 4.71 19.29 -8.09
N VAL A 284 4.52 18.25 -8.89
CA VAL A 284 4.64 18.32 -10.35
C VAL A 284 3.50 19.16 -10.93
N LEU A 285 2.25 18.89 -10.53
CA LEU A 285 1.06 19.60 -11.02
C LEU A 285 1.02 21.09 -10.60
N HIS A 286 1.75 21.46 -9.55
CA HIS A 286 1.85 22.81 -9.00
C HIS A 286 3.30 23.27 -8.93
N HIS A 287 4.12 22.87 -9.91
CA HIS A 287 5.52 23.19 -9.94
C HIS A 287 5.78 24.70 -9.90
N GLU A 288 6.89 25.09 -9.28
CA GLU A 288 7.36 26.48 -9.28
C GLU A 288 7.92 26.84 -10.67
N GLN A 289 7.44 27.91 -11.27
CA GLN A 289 7.95 28.41 -12.56
C GLN A 289 9.25 29.20 -12.35
N HIS A 290 10.34 28.72 -12.94
CA HIS A 290 11.64 29.36 -12.88
C HIS A 290 12.55 28.85 -14.02
N ASN A 291 13.75 29.44 -14.14
CA ASN A 291 14.72 29.12 -15.17
C ASN A 291 15.93 28.32 -14.64
N TYR A 292 15.82 27.67 -13.49
CA TYR A 292 16.89 26.81 -12.99
C TYR A 292 17.00 25.55 -13.81
N LEU A 293 18.24 25.16 -14.10
CA LEU A 293 18.59 23.95 -14.85
C LEU A 293 19.42 22.95 -14.01
N TYR A 294 19.99 23.41 -12.91
CA TYR A 294 20.90 22.61 -12.07
C TYR A 294 20.52 22.76 -10.60
N MET A 295 20.84 21.74 -9.84
CA MET A 295 20.77 21.75 -8.38
C MET A 295 21.92 20.95 -7.78
N CYS A 296 22.32 21.25 -6.56
CA CYS A 296 23.21 20.44 -5.74
C CYS A 296 22.88 20.65 -4.26
N ALA A 297 23.21 19.68 -3.42
CA ALA A 297 22.97 19.78 -2.00
C ALA A 297 23.58 21.06 -1.40
N LYS A 298 22.89 21.67 -0.45
CA LYS A 298 23.36 22.86 0.27
C LYS A 298 24.49 22.50 1.22
N GLU A 299 25.40 23.42 1.35
CA GLU A 299 26.56 23.37 2.23
C GLU A 299 26.22 23.42 3.73
N ASP A 300 25.00 23.79 4.09
CA ASP A 300 24.50 23.80 5.48
C ASP A 300 24.00 22.44 5.96
N PHE A 301 23.89 21.45 5.05
CA PHE A 301 23.41 20.09 5.29
C PHE A 301 21.94 20.05 5.78
N SER A 302 21.15 21.04 5.42
CA SER A 302 19.71 21.12 5.73
C SER A 302 18.86 20.07 5.00
N GLY A 303 19.44 19.30 4.06
CA GLY A 303 18.72 18.39 3.18
C GLY A 303 18.03 19.10 2.02
N SER A 304 18.25 20.40 1.85
CA SER A 304 17.77 21.18 0.71
C SER A 304 18.87 21.41 -0.33
N HIS A 305 18.53 22.06 -1.46
CA HIS A 305 19.42 22.25 -2.58
C HIS A 305 19.66 23.72 -2.91
N ASN A 306 20.84 24.02 -3.44
CA ASN A 306 21.14 25.25 -4.16
C ASN A 306 20.80 25.03 -5.64
N PHE A 307 19.95 25.90 -6.19
CA PHE A 307 19.56 25.87 -7.60
C PHE A 307 20.41 26.87 -8.40
N ALA A 308 20.67 26.53 -9.67
CA ALA A 308 21.47 27.36 -10.57
C ALA A 308 20.85 27.39 -11.97
N ARG A 309 21.00 28.53 -12.67
CA ARG A 309 20.56 28.70 -14.06
C ARG A 309 21.63 28.26 -15.05
N THR A 310 22.89 28.45 -14.69
CA THR A 310 24.04 28.15 -15.53
C THR A 310 24.91 27.06 -14.91
N TYR A 311 25.67 26.37 -15.75
CA TYR A 311 26.63 25.36 -15.29
C TYR A 311 27.75 25.97 -14.43
N SER A 312 28.16 27.22 -14.74
CA SER A 312 29.16 27.93 -13.93
C SER A 312 28.67 28.19 -12.49
N GLU A 313 27.42 28.62 -12.33
CA GLU A 313 26.79 28.80 -11.00
C GLU A 313 26.69 27.47 -10.26
N HIS A 314 26.31 26.40 -10.97
CA HIS A 314 26.25 25.04 -10.40
C HIS A 314 27.62 24.58 -9.89
N LEU A 315 28.68 24.77 -10.66
CA LEU A 315 30.04 24.44 -10.22
C LEU A 315 30.50 25.24 -9.01
N ALA A 316 30.08 26.51 -8.91
CA ALA A 316 30.37 27.33 -7.73
C ALA A 316 29.63 26.79 -6.49
N ASN A 317 28.35 26.41 -6.64
CA ASN A 317 27.57 25.78 -5.57
C ASN A 317 28.17 24.42 -5.15
N ALA A 318 28.53 23.58 -6.10
CA ALA A 318 29.15 22.28 -5.85
C ALA A 318 30.49 22.40 -5.09
N ARG A 319 31.32 23.39 -5.46
CA ARG A 319 32.58 23.68 -4.75
C ARG A 319 32.33 24.05 -3.27
N ARG A 320 31.32 24.91 -2.98
CA ARG A 320 30.96 25.25 -1.60
C ARG A 320 30.55 24.02 -0.80
N TYR A 321 29.72 23.15 -1.40
CA TYR A 321 29.29 21.90 -0.77
C TYR A 321 30.49 20.99 -0.46
N VAL A 322 31.38 20.75 -1.42
CA VAL A 322 32.60 19.94 -1.22
C VAL A 322 33.52 20.53 -0.15
N GLN A 323 33.69 21.86 -0.12
CA GLN A 323 34.45 22.53 0.94
C GLN A 323 33.84 22.31 2.33
N ALA A 324 32.50 22.35 2.42
CA ALA A 324 31.80 22.09 3.69
C ALA A 324 31.93 20.61 4.14
N LEU A 325 31.88 19.65 3.21
CA LEU A 325 32.19 18.23 3.49
C LEU A 325 33.60 18.07 4.06
N ASN A 326 34.60 18.65 3.38
CA ASN A 326 35.99 18.56 3.80
C ASN A 326 36.24 19.15 5.18
N LYS A 327 35.59 20.30 5.51
CA LYS A 327 35.67 20.90 6.85
C LYS A 327 35.10 20.01 7.95
N ARG A 328 34.17 19.12 7.62
CA ARG A 328 33.56 18.14 8.56
C ARG A 328 34.25 16.77 8.53
N GLY A 329 35.31 16.60 7.73
CA GLY A 329 36.02 15.31 7.58
C GLY A 329 35.18 14.21 6.92
N ILE A 330 34.10 14.56 6.21
CA ILE A 330 33.26 13.62 5.49
C ILE A 330 33.87 13.39 4.10
N LYS A 331 34.32 12.17 3.84
CA LYS A 331 34.92 11.75 2.56
C LYS A 331 33.90 11.04 1.66
#